data_5bcfec0d7709d8719bc3645ce653bb9c
#
_entry.id   5bcfec0d7709d8719bc3645ce653bb9c
#
_cell.length_a   1.000
_cell.length_b   1.000
_cell.length_c   1.000
_cell.angle_alpha   90.00
_cell.angle_beta   90.00
_cell.angle_gamma   90.00
#
_symmetry.space_group_name_H-M   'P 1'
#
loop_
_entity.id
_entity.type
_entity.pdbx_description
1 polymer ?
#
loop_
_entity_poly.entity_id
_entity_poly.type
_entity_poly.pdbx_seq_one_letter_code
_entity_poly.pdbx_strand_id
1 'polypeptide(L)'
;MENQSREDNKEIICLQLLVISISYNLHYEEALPVGWAICRLEDILDYEQPQAYIVKSTEYSDSYSTPVLTPGKSFILGFTDESDGVCKTLPVIIFDDFTTESKYVDFPFKVKSSAMKILRTKGDIDIRYVSVFMSITKLAGDTHKRYWISEYSKLCIPLPPIEEQMRIVATITNINEQLDLLAADTL
;
A
#
# COMPACT_ATOMS: atom_id res chain seq x y z
N MET A 1 6.35 15.02 17.93
CA MET A 1 7.51 14.13 18.12
C MET A 1 7.09 12.67 18.41
N GLU A 2 6.04 12.41 19.21
CA GLU A 2 5.60 11.04 19.55
C GLU A 2 5.01 10.24 18.38
N ASN A 3 4.28 10.87 17.45
CA ASN A 3 3.74 10.18 16.28
C ASN A 3 4.83 9.69 15.30
N GLN A 4 5.94 10.41 15.18
CA GLN A 4 7.08 10.01 14.35
C GLN A 4 7.76 8.76 14.92
N SER A 5 7.94 8.68 16.24
CA SER A 5 8.53 7.53 16.94
C SER A 5 7.67 6.25 16.81
N ARG A 6 6.34 6.39 16.65
CA ARG A 6 5.41 5.25 16.46
C ARG A 6 5.44 4.69 15.05
N GLU A 7 5.52 5.56 14.05
CA GLU A 7 5.70 5.15 12.65
C GLU A 7 7.07 4.48 12.48
N ASP A 8 8.12 5.04 13.08
CA ASP A 8 9.47 4.48 13.05
C ASP A 8 9.54 3.08 13.69
N ASN A 9 8.82 2.83 14.79
CA ASN A 9 8.76 1.51 15.43
C ASN A 9 7.94 0.49 14.62
N LYS A 10 6.85 0.88 13.98
CA LYS A 10 6.10 0.01 13.06
C LYS A 10 6.93 -0.34 11.83
N GLU A 11 7.68 0.61 11.29
CA GLU A 11 8.63 0.38 10.20
C GLU A 11 9.75 -0.59 10.63
N ILE A 12 10.27 -0.48 11.83
CA ILE A 12 11.35 -1.35 12.35
C ILE A 12 10.88 -2.81 12.49
N ILE A 13 9.68 -3.05 12.98
CA ILE A 13 9.13 -4.42 13.13
C ILE A 13 8.78 -5.02 11.76
N CYS A 14 8.16 -4.23 10.88
CA CYS A 14 7.98 -4.64 9.49
C CYS A 14 9.32 -4.88 8.79
N LEU A 15 10.32 -4.03 9.02
CA LEU A 15 11.68 -4.21 8.50
C LEU A 15 12.38 -5.45 9.09
N GLN A 16 12.17 -5.79 10.35
CA GLN A 16 12.74 -7.02 10.95
C GLN A 16 12.08 -8.29 10.38
N LEU A 17 10.76 -8.27 10.16
CA LEU A 17 10.07 -9.36 9.47
C LEU A 17 10.47 -9.43 7.98
N LEU A 18 10.82 -8.30 7.38
CA LEU A 18 11.29 -8.21 6.01
C LEU A 18 12.79 -8.46 5.89
N VAL A 19 13.63 -8.08 6.86
CA VAL A 19 15.06 -8.42 6.89
C VAL A 19 15.22 -9.93 7.00
N ILE A 20 14.34 -10.62 7.68
CA ILE A 20 14.22 -12.08 7.58
C ILE A 20 13.89 -12.48 6.13
N SER A 21 13.02 -11.76 5.44
CA SER A 21 12.67 -11.96 4.02
C SER A 21 13.76 -11.45 3.05
N ILE A 22 14.43 -10.31 3.32
CA ILE A 22 15.46 -9.69 2.47
C ILE A 22 16.86 -10.29 2.71
N SER A 23 17.18 -10.77 3.89
CA SER A 23 18.38 -11.61 4.10
C SER A 23 18.33 -12.88 3.24
N TYR A 24 17.14 -13.28 2.84
CA TYR A 24 16.93 -14.30 1.80
C TYR A 24 17.13 -13.76 0.37
N ASN A 25 17.12 -12.45 0.11
CA ASN A 25 17.20 -11.87 -1.26
C ASN A 25 18.58 -12.02 -1.95
N LEU A 26 19.64 -12.36 -1.23
CA LEU A 26 20.94 -12.62 -1.80
C LEU A 26 21.16 -14.10 -2.23
N HIS A 27 20.21 -15.00 -1.89
CA HIS A 27 20.29 -16.42 -2.22
C HIS A 27 18.92 -17.05 -2.54
N TYR A 28 18.01 -16.31 -3.20
CA TYR A 28 16.59 -16.67 -3.38
C TYR A 28 16.34 -17.95 -4.19
N GLU A 29 17.24 -18.37 -5.04
CA GLU A 29 17.01 -19.57 -5.85
C GLU A 29 17.12 -20.90 -5.06
N GLU A 30 17.75 -20.90 -3.88
CA GLU A 30 17.99 -22.13 -3.12
C GLU A 30 17.12 -22.34 -1.87
N ALA A 31 16.28 -21.36 -1.44
CA ALA A 31 15.67 -21.40 -0.12
C ALA A 31 14.22 -20.91 0.01
N LEU A 32 13.45 -20.83 -1.05
CA LEU A 32 12.01 -20.55 -0.90
C LEU A 32 11.30 -21.72 -0.23
N PRO A 33 10.38 -21.46 0.72
CA PRO A 33 9.52 -22.51 1.28
C PRO A 33 8.74 -23.23 0.18
N VAL A 34 8.40 -24.49 0.39
CA VAL A 34 7.61 -25.27 -0.58
C VAL A 34 6.27 -24.56 -0.85
N GLY A 35 5.94 -24.41 -2.12
CA GLY A 35 4.72 -23.76 -2.57
C GLY A 35 4.82 -22.24 -2.74
N TRP A 36 5.95 -21.62 -2.37
CA TRP A 36 6.21 -20.21 -2.65
C TRP A 36 6.75 -20.01 -4.06
N ALA A 37 6.44 -18.87 -4.68
CA ALA A 37 6.98 -18.45 -5.97
C ALA A 37 7.57 -17.04 -5.86
N ILE A 38 8.45 -16.68 -6.80
CA ILE A 38 8.84 -15.28 -7.01
C ILE A 38 8.16 -14.82 -8.29
N CYS A 39 7.50 -13.68 -8.22
CA CYS A 39 6.90 -13.04 -9.39
C CYS A 39 7.18 -11.53 -9.34
N ARG A 40 6.93 -10.84 -10.45
CA ARG A 40 7.00 -9.37 -10.49
C ARG A 40 5.64 -8.79 -10.08
N LEU A 41 5.65 -7.57 -9.55
CA LEU A 41 4.40 -6.88 -9.25
C LEU A 41 3.52 -6.72 -10.50
N GLU A 42 4.11 -6.48 -11.68
CA GLU A 42 3.37 -6.39 -12.96
C GLU A 42 2.69 -7.69 -13.39
N ASP A 43 3.16 -8.84 -12.91
CA ASP A 43 2.56 -10.13 -13.21
C ASP A 43 1.26 -10.35 -12.41
N ILE A 44 1.18 -9.76 -11.22
CA ILE A 44 0.11 -9.97 -10.24
C ILE A 44 -0.80 -8.75 -10.03
N LEU A 45 -0.42 -7.58 -10.54
CA LEU A 45 -1.19 -6.35 -10.42
C LEU A 45 -1.55 -5.77 -11.78
N ASP A 46 -2.80 -5.33 -11.91
CA ASP A 46 -3.22 -4.38 -12.93
C ASP A 46 -3.23 -2.97 -12.35
N TYR A 47 -2.95 -1.96 -13.16
CA TYR A 47 -3.07 -0.57 -12.77
C TYR A 47 -4.08 0.18 -13.65
N GLU A 48 -4.83 1.06 -13.01
CA GLU A 48 -5.75 1.99 -13.64
C GLU A 48 -5.28 3.43 -13.43
N GLN A 49 -5.38 4.24 -14.49
CA GLN A 49 -5.15 5.68 -14.38
C GLN A 49 -6.34 6.34 -13.65
N PRO A 50 -6.09 7.27 -12.72
CA PRO A 50 -7.12 7.77 -11.83
C PRO A 50 -8.01 8.88 -12.41
N GLN A 51 -7.92 9.18 -13.73
CA GLN A 51 -8.59 10.34 -14.34
C GLN A 51 -10.09 10.41 -14.05
N ALA A 52 -10.77 9.26 -14.02
CA ALA A 52 -12.21 9.19 -13.73
C ALA A 52 -12.55 9.59 -12.28
N TYR A 53 -11.58 9.52 -11.38
CA TYR A 53 -11.77 9.65 -9.94
C TYR A 53 -11.15 10.93 -9.36
N ILE A 54 -10.53 11.77 -10.20
CA ILE A 54 -9.91 13.02 -9.75
C ILE A 54 -10.99 13.99 -9.30
N VAL A 55 -10.84 14.55 -8.09
CA VAL A 55 -11.70 15.59 -7.57
C VAL A 55 -11.56 16.87 -8.43
N LYS A 56 -12.69 17.52 -8.72
CA LYS A 56 -12.74 18.74 -9.54
C LYS A 56 -12.52 20.01 -8.71
N SER A 57 -13.11 20.01 -7.49
CA SER A 57 -12.98 21.13 -6.54
C SER A 57 -12.01 20.79 -5.42
N THR A 58 -11.29 21.79 -4.93
CA THR A 58 -10.46 21.70 -3.71
C THR A 58 -11.17 22.28 -2.49
N GLU A 59 -12.45 22.59 -2.60
CA GLU A 59 -13.28 23.03 -1.48
C GLU A 59 -13.72 21.81 -0.67
N TYR A 60 -12.95 21.50 0.36
CA TYR A 60 -13.22 20.39 1.26
C TYR A 60 -14.01 20.84 2.48
N SER A 61 -14.89 19.97 3.02
CA SER A 61 -15.64 20.23 4.23
C SER A 61 -15.84 18.93 5.01
N ASP A 62 -15.72 18.99 6.33
CA ASP A 62 -16.00 17.86 7.23
C ASP A 62 -17.48 17.43 7.23
N SER A 63 -18.37 18.26 6.67
CA SER A 63 -19.78 17.92 6.47
C SER A 63 -20.04 17.02 5.27
N TYR A 64 -19.06 16.84 4.39
CA TYR A 64 -19.16 16.00 3.19
C TYR A 64 -18.74 14.55 3.50
N SER A 65 -19.20 13.61 2.69
CA SER A 65 -19.05 12.18 2.98
C SER A 65 -17.98 11.46 2.15
N THR A 66 -17.60 12.01 0.99
CA THR A 66 -16.66 11.32 0.08
C THR A 66 -15.23 11.77 0.37
N PRO A 67 -14.35 10.91 0.88
CA PRO A 67 -12.97 11.26 1.14
C PRO A 67 -12.17 11.45 -0.15
N VAL A 68 -11.27 12.42 -0.13
CA VAL A 68 -10.29 12.69 -1.18
C VAL A 68 -8.92 12.24 -0.69
N LEU A 69 -8.33 11.26 -1.37
CA LEU A 69 -7.14 10.56 -0.91
C LEU A 69 -5.86 10.99 -1.62
N THR A 70 -4.77 10.82 -0.89
CA THR A 70 -3.40 10.74 -1.40
C THR A 70 -2.65 9.64 -0.64
N PRO A 71 -1.69 8.93 -1.24
CA PRO A 71 -0.95 7.89 -0.51
C PRO A 71 0.11 8.44 0.46
N GLY A 72 0.35 9.76 0.46
CA GLY A 72 1.30 10.42 1.35
C GLY A 72 0.88 10.46 2.82
N LYS A 73 1.63 11.23 3.65
CA LYS A 73 1.42 11.32 5.12
C LYS A 73 -0.01 11.72 5.50
N SER A 74 -0.60 12.67 4.78
CA SER A 74 -2.01 13.05 4.98
C SER A 74 -2.91 12.19 4.09
N PHE A 75 -3.11 10.94 4.46
CA PHE A 75 -3.87 9.97 3.67
C PHE A 75 -5.23 10.49 3.19
N ILE A 76 -6.01 11.10 4.07
CA ILE A 76 -7.24 11.82 3.74
C ILE A 76 -6.91 13.31 3.74
N LEU A 77 -7.08 13.98 2.60
CA LEU A 77 -6.86 15.42 2.47
C LEU A 77 -8.08 16.24 2.92
N GLY A 78 -9.26 15.66 2.85
CA GLY A 78 -10.53 16.25 3.19
C GLY A 78 -11.66 15.47 2.54
N PHE A 79 -12.88 15.99 2.65
CA PHE A 79 -14.06 15.36 2.09
C PHE A 79 -14.72 16.30 1.05
N THR A 80 -15.33 15.70 0.02
CA THR A 80 -16.04 16.41 -1.04
C THR A 80 -17.50 15.95 -1.13
N ASP A 81 -18.38 16.80 -1.62
CA ASP A 81 -19.78 16.50 -1.96
C ASP A 81 -19.93 15.91 -3.37
N GLU A 82 -18.83 15.83 -4.14
CA GLU A 82 -18.90 15.25 -5.47
C GLU A 82 -19.32 13.77 -5.42
N SER A 83 -20.45 13.47 -6.03
CA SER A 83 -21.02 12.11 -6.11
C SER A 83 -20.56 11.34 -7.35
N ASP A 84 -20.15 12.05 -8.41
CA ASP A 84 -19.65 11.49 -9.65
C ASP A 84 -18.15 11.17 -9.57
N GLY A 85 -17.72 10.15 -10.31
CA GLY A 85 -16.31 9.75 -10.36
C GLY A 85 -15.76 9.32 -9.00
N VAL A 86 -16.56 8.63 -8.20
CA VAL A 86 -16.14 7.97 -6.96
C VAL A 86 -15.67 6.56 -7.28
N CYS A 87 -14.47 6.21 -6.85
CA CYS A 87 -13.96 4.84 -6.97
C CYS A 87 -14.70 3.93 -6.00
N LYS A 88 -15.48 2.99 -6.52
CA LYS A 88 -16.33 2.05 -5.76
C LYS A 88 -15.96 0.58 -5.97
N THR A 89 -15.10 0.28 -6.94
CA THR A 89 -14.60 -1.08 -7.18
C THR A 89 -13.43 -1.34 -6.24
N LEU A 90 -13.70 -1.98 -5.14
CA LEU A 90 -12.83 -2.16 -3.98
C LEU A 90 -12.64 -3.64 -3.63
N PRO A 91 -11.59 -4.02 -2.89
CA PRO A 91 -10.49 -3.18 -2.42
C PRO A 91 -9.46 -2.84 -3.51
N VAL A 92 -8.64 -1.81 -3.24
CA VAL A 92 -7.55 -1.38 -4.13
C VAL A 92 -6.32 -0.95 -3.33
N ILE A 93 -5.18 -0.81 -4.02
CA ILE A 93 -4.03 -0.07 -3.51
C ILE A 93 -3.92 1.22 -4.32
N ILE A 94 -3.83 2.37 -3.65
CA ILE A 94 -3.43 3.62 -4.29
C ILE A 94 -1.92 3.76 -4.19
N PHE A 95 -1.28 4.19 -5.27
CA PHE A 95 0.18 4.29 -5.39
C PHE A 95 0.57 5.65 -5.97
N ASP A 96 1.52 6.33 -5.35
CA ASP A 96 2.07 7.57 -5.88
C ASP A 96 3.26 7.29 -6.81
N ASP A 97 3.13 7.75 -8.05
CA ASP A 97 4.10 7.46 -9.11
C ASP A 97 5.42 8.21 -8.97
N PHE A 98 5.52 9.16 -8.04
CA PHE A 98 6.73 9.94 -7.76
C PHE A 98 7.42 9.56 -6.45
N THR A 99 6.65 9.33 -5.39
CA THR A 99 7.20 9.04 -4.05
C THR A 99 7.27 7.56 -3.75
N THR A 100 6.63 6.72 -4.58
CA THR A 100 6.42 5.28 -4.38
C THR A 100 5.65 4.93 -3.09
N GLU A 101 4.99 5.91 -2.48
CA GLU A 101 4.10 5.69 -1.36
C GLU A 101 2.86 4.91 -1.83
N SER A 102 2.38 4.01 -0.99
CA SER A 102 1.21 3.20 -1.28
C SER A 102 0.32 3.05 -0.05
N LYS A 103 -1.00 2.90 -0.27
CA LYS A 103 -1.99 2.68 0.79
C LYS A 103 -3.07 1.72 0.29
N TYR A 104 -3.46 0.78 1.15
CA TYR A 104 -4.65 -0.05 0.97
C TYR A 104 -5.92 0.76 1.22
N VAL A 105 -6.95 0.56 0.38
CA VAL A 105 -8.23 1.26 0.47
C VAL A 105 -9.36 0.27 0.21
N ASP A 106 -10.30 0.18 1.16
CA ASP A 106 -11.50 -0.67 1.10
C ASP A 106 -12.82 0.10 1.26
N PHE A 107 -12.77 1.43 1.14
CA PHE A 107 -13.92 2.32 1.18
C PHE A 107 -13.98 3.22 -0.05
N PRO A 108 -15.18 3.70 -0.46
CA PRO A 108 -15.34 4.59 -1.61
C PRO A 108 -14.57 5.90 -1.45
N PHE A 109 -13.92 6.38 -2.52
CA PHE A 109 -13.05 7.56 -2.47
C PHE A 109 -12.93 8.27 -3.81
N LYS A 110 -12.41 9.49 -3.76
CA LYS A 110 -11.84 10.22 -4.88
C LYS A 110 -10.35 10.47 -4.65
N VAL A 111 -9.63 10.89 -5.67
CA VAL A 111 -8.19 11.16 -5.60
C VAL A 111 -7.88 12.60 -5.94
N LYS A 112 -6.76 13.11 -5.41
CA LYS A 112 -6.36 14.50 -5.64
C LYS A 112 -5.81 14.75 -7.05
N SER A 113 -5.03 13.81 -7.59
CA SER A 113 -4.24 14.10 -8.80
C SER A 113 -3.99 12.88 -9.69
N SER A 114 -3.53 13.15 -10.92
CA SER A 114 -3.13 12.14 -11.90
C SER A 114 -1.78 11.46 -11.62
N ALA A 115 -1.05 11.89 -10.59
CA ALA A 115 0.21 11.26 -10.18
C ALA A 115 -0.01 9.87 -9.56
N MET A 116 -1.24 9.57 -9.18
CA MET A 116 -1.60 8.30 -8.55
C MET A 116 -1.87 7.21 -9.58
N LYS A 117 -1.73 5.97 -9.14
CA LYS A 117 -2.23 4.76 -9.80
C LYS A 117 -3.18 4.05 -8.85
N ILE A 118 -4.19 3.40 -9.40
CA ILE A 118 -5.08 2.50 -8.68
C ILE A 118 -4.73 1.09 -9.09
N LEU A 119 -4.32 0.26 -8.12
CA LEU A 119 -3.82 -1.08 -8.37
C LEU A 119 -4.83 -2.12 -7.88
N ARG A 120 -4.99 -3.19 -8.66
CA ARG A 120 -5.83 -4.34 -8.34
C ARG A 120 -5.07 -5.62 -8.57
N THR A 121 -5.30 -6.63 -7.73
CA THR A 121 -4.70 -7.96 -7.94
C THR A 121 -5.35 -8.70 -9.08
N LYS A 122 -4.54 -9.46 -9.81
CA LYS A 122 -4.95 -10.45 -10.80
C LYS A 122 -5.14 -11.78 -10.10
N GLY A 123 -6.18 -12.51 -10.49
CA GLY A 123 -6.40 -13.85 -9.95
C GLY A 123 -6.65 -13.90 -8.44
N ASP A 124 -6.32 -15.04 -7.84
CA ASP A 124 -6.56 -15.34 -6.43
C ASP A 124 -5.34 -14.93 -5.56
N ILE A 125 -5.18 -13.62 -5.37
CA ILE A 125 -4.10 -13.02 -4.59
C ILE A 125 -4.70 -12.04 -3.58
N ASP A 126 -4.31 -12.16 -2.31
CA ASP A 126 -4.74 -11.22 -1.27
C ASP A 126 -4.06 -9.86 -1.47
N ILE A 127 -4.84 -8.87 -1.86
CA ILE A 127 -4.35 -7.50 -2.07
C ILE A 127 -3.75 -6.88 -0.81
N ARG A 128 -4.18 -7.31 0.38
CA ARG A 128 -3.63 -6.85 1.66
C ARG A 128 -2.20 -7.32 1.84
N TYR A 129 -1.89 -8.58 1.44
CA TYR A 129 -0.53 -9.11 1.42
C TYR A 129 0.38 -8.27 0.52
N VAL A 130 -0.08 -7.97 -0.69
CA VAL A 130 0.66 -7.11 -1.63
C VAL A 130 0.84 -5.70 -1.07
N SER A 131 -0.20 -5.14 -0.43
CA SER A 131 -0.14 -3.83 0.20
C SER A 131 0.89 -3.77 1.33
N VAL A 132 0.98 -4.81 2.16
CA VAL A 132 2.02 -4.92 3.20
C VAL A 132 3.42 -4.90 2.58
N PHE A 133 3.65 -5.71 1.55
CA PHE A 133 4.93 -5.70 0.83
C PHE A 133 5.27 -4.31 0.27
N MET A 134 4.32 -3.66 -0.40
CA MET A 134 4.53 -2.33 -0.99
C MET A 134 4.74 -1.24 0.06
N SER A 135 4.14 -1.34 1.24
CA SER A 135 4.26 -0.34 2.30
C SER A 135 5.69 -0.20 2.85
N ILE A 136 6.47 -1.27 2.75
CA ILE A 136 7.86 -1.34 3.23
C ILE A 136 8.89 -1.29 2.09
N THR A 137 8.43 -1.42 0.84
CA THR A 137 9.29 -1.41 -0.34
C THR A 137 9.20 -0.04 -1.01
N LYS A 138 10.15 0.85 -0.68
CA LYS A 138 10.22 2.20 -1.25
C LYS A 138 11.46 2.34 -2.11
N LEU A 139 11.31 2.98 -3.26
CA LEU A 139 12.46 3.37 -4.09
C LEU A 139 12.84 4.80 -3.72
N ALA A 140 14.06 4.99 -3.27
CA ALA A 140 14.65 6.31 -3.10
C ALA A 140 15.13 6.82 -4.46
N GLY A 141 14.74 8.03 -4.86
CA GLY A 141 15.17 8.55 -6.14
C GLY A 141 14.70 9.96 -6.48
N ASP A 142 14.83 10.30 -7.73
CA ASP A 142 14.53 11.61 -8.29
C ASP A 142 13.01 11.89 -8.32
N THR A 143 12.57 13.00 -7.74
CA THR A 143 11.17 13.43 -7.65
C THR A 143 10.52 13.73 -9.02
N HIS A 144 11.30 13.74 -10.11
CA HIS A 144 10.79 13.99 -11.47
C HIS A 144 10.52 12.69 -12.26
N LYS A 145 10.84 11.52 -11.72
CA LYS A 145 10.66 10.24 -12.39
C LYS A 145 9.31 9.61 -12.01
N ARG A 146 8.66 8.98 -12.99
CA ARG A 146 7.51 8.12 -12.76
C ARG A 146 7.98 6.68 -12.58
N TYR A 147 7.75 6.13 -11.41
CA TYR A 147 8.36 4.88 -10.99
C TYR A 147 7.59 3.62 -11.37
N TRP A 148 6.25 3.68 -11.46
CA TRP A 148 5.46 2.46 -11.66
C TRP A 148 5.93 1.65 -12.88
N ILE A 149 5.81 2.22 -14.07
CA ILE A 149 6.12 1.51 -15.33
C ILE A 149 7.63 1.28 -15.49
N SER A 150 8.44 2.23 -15.05
CA SER A 150 9.89 2.17 -15.31
C SER A 150 10.60 1.15 -14.43
N GLU A 151 10.23 1.03 -13.16
CA GLU A 151 10.98 0.26 -12.16
C GLU A 151 10.11 -0.49 -11.18
N TYR A 152 9.12 0.18 -10.55
CA TYR A 152 8.43 -0.37 -9.39
C TYR A 152 7.63 -1.63 -9.72
N SER A 153 6.92 -1.65 -10.85
CA SER A 153 6.16 -2.82 -11.30
C SER A 153 7.04 -4.06 -11.56
N LYS A 154 8.33 -3.87 -11.76
CA LYS A 154 9.31 -4.93 -12.04
C LYS A 154 9.94 -5.51 -10.79
N LEU A 155 9.67 -4.94 -9.62
CA LEU A 155 10.15 -5.48 -8.35
C LEU A 155 9.59 -6.88 -8.13
N CYS A 156 10.46 -7.76 -7.66
CA CYS A 156 10.08 -9.12 -7.33
C CYS A 156 9.47 -9.17 -5.94
N ILE A 157 8.36 -9.90 -5.82
CA ILE A 157 7.68 -10.20 -4.57
C ILE A 157 7.67 -11.72 -4.36
N PRO A 158 8.04 -12.22 -3.18
CA PRO A 158 7.80 -13.61 -2.82
C PRO A 158 6.29 -13.81 -2.62
N LEU A 159 5.72 -14.76 -3.33
CA LEU A 159 4.28 -15.03 -3.33
C LEU A 159 4.01 -16.42 -2.72
N PRO A 160 3.52 -16.47 -1.47
CA PRO A 160 3.07 -17.73 -0.85
C PRO A 160 1.73 -18.20 -1.43
N PRO A 161 1.32 -19.45 -1.15
CA PRO A 161 -0.07 -19.89 -1.34
C PRO A 161 -1.07 -18.95 -0.64
N ILE A 162 -2.30 -18.85 -1.15
CA ILE A 162 -3.29 -17.88 -0.67
C ILE A 162 -3.58 -17.99 0.84
N GLU A 163 -3.66 -19.20 1.37
CA GLU A 163 -3.89 -19.43 2.81
C GLU A 163 -2.74 -18.85 3.66
N GLU A 164 -1.52 -18.95 3.15
CA GLU A 164 -0.35 -18.40 3.83
C GLU A 164 -0.31 -16.88 3.72
N GLN A 165 -0.70 -16.29 2.58
CA GLN A 165 -0.87 -14.83 2.45
C GLN A 165 -1.86 -14.31 3.50
N MET A 166 -3.02 -14.95 3.63
CA MET A 166 -4.04 -14.58 4.62
C MET A 166 -3.52 -14.72 6.06
N ARG A 167 -2.76 -15.78 6.36
CA ARG A 167 -2.15 -16.00 7.68
C ARG A 167 -1.13 -14.91 8.03
N ILE A 168 -0.30 -14.52 7.07
CA ILE A 168 0.69 -13.45 7.23
C ILE A 168 -0.02 -12.12 7.50
N VAL A 169 -1.03 -11.78 6.71
CA VAL A 169 -1.82 -10.55 6.90
C VAL A 169 -2.47 -10.52 8.27
N ALA A 170 -3.13 -11.60 8.69
CA ALA A 170 -3.76 -11.69 10.00
C ALA A 170 -2.76 -11.50 11.15
N THR A 171 -1.57 -12.10 11.03
CA THR A 171 -0.50 -11.97 12.02
C THR A 171 -0.02 -10.53 12.13
N ILE A 172 0.25 -9.85 11.00
CA ILE A 172 0.70 -8.46 10.97
C ILE A 172 -0.38 -7.53 11.52
N THR A 173 -1.64 -7.75 11.18
CA THR A 173 -2.76 -6.98 11.72
C THR A 173 -2.82 -7.09 13.24
N ASN A 174 -2.76 -8.31 13.79
CA ASN A 174 -2.78 -8.53 15.23
C ASN A 174 -1.59 -7.85 15.94
N ILE A 175 -0.38 -7.96 15.38
CA ILE A 175 0.80 -7.29 15.94
C ILE A 175 0.60 -5.76 15.97
N ASN A 176 0.11 -5.17 14.90
CA ASN A 176 -0.16 -3.74 14.83
C ASN A 176 -1.21 -3.29 15.86
N GLU A 177 -2.30 -4.05 16.02
CA GLU A 177 -3.32 -3.78 17.05
C GLU A 177 -2.74 -3.83 18.46
N GLN A 178 -1.89 -4.82 18.77
CA GLN A 178 -1.22 -4.91 20.07
C GLN A 178 -0.28 -3.74 20.32
N LEU A 179 0.46 -3.31 19.30
CA LEU A 179 1.35 -2.14 19.39
C LEU A 179 0.56 -0.85 19.63
N ASP A 180 -0.60 -0.70 18.98
CA ASP A 180 -1.47 0.46 19.18
C ASP A 180 -2.05 0.51 20.60
N LEU A 181 -2.44 -0.64 21.17
CA LEU A 181 -2.89 -0.76 22.57
C LEU A 181 -1.78 -0.38 23.56
N LEU A 182 -0.58 -0.95 23.41
CA LEU A 182 0.57 -0.61 24.26
C LEU A 182 0.94 0.87 24.19
N ALA A 183 0.78 1.47 23.03
CA ALA A 183 1.05 2.88 22.85
C ALA A 183 -0.03 3.78 23.48
N ALA A 184 -1.28 3.31 23.58
CA ALA A 184 -2.37 4.02 24.25
C ALA A 184 -2.24 4.00 25.78
N ASP A 185 -1.72 2.90 26.35
CA ASP A 185 -1.51 2.74 27.81
C ASP A 185 -0.32 3.55 28.35
N THR A 186 0.49 4.18 27.48
CA THR A 186 1.68 4.96 27.87
C THR A 186 1.42 6.48 27.90
N LEU A 187 0.17 6.92 27.69
CA LEU A 187 -0.29 8.32 27.72
C LEU A 187 -1.17 8.59 28.92
#